data_33bb35b655619079ff12f0a4c57dc1d1
#
_entry.id   33bb35b655619079ff12f0a4c57dc1d1
#
_cell.length_a   1.000
_cell.length_b   1.000
_cell.length_c   1.000
_cell.angle_alpha   90.00
_cell.angle_beta   90.00
_cell.angle_gamma   90.00
#
_symmetry.space_group_name_H-M   'P 1'
#
loop_
_entity.id
_entity.type
_entity.pdbx_description
1 polymer ?
#
loop_
_entity_poly.entity_id
_entity_poly.type
_entity_poly.pdbx_seq_one_letter_code
_entity_poly.pdbx_strand_id
1 'polypeptide(L)'
;MYKITEKVALNPTVTKMVIEAPLIAKKAKPGQFIIVRPFEDSERIPLTVAGYDREKGTVDIIFQIVGGTTMELNSLEVGQSVHDFVGPLGRATEVEGLKKVCVVGGGVGCAIALPIARELHEQGCVVHSVVGFRSKDLLILEDEFKACSDELRVMTDDGSYGTKGVVTAALDELVACLLYTS
;
A
#
# COMPACT_ATOMS: atom_id res chain seq x y z
N MET A 1 -11.78 10.04 -18.81
CA MET A 1 -12.38 8.90 -18.11
C MET A 1 -11.27 8.07 -17.51
N TYR A 2 -11.41 7.63 -16.28
CA TYR A 2 -10.39 6.90 -15.53
C TYR A 2 -10.75 5.42 -15.52
N LYS A 3 -10.22 4.69 -16.51
CA LYS A 3 -10.59 3.29 -16.78
C LYS A 3 -9.88 2.34 -15.82
N ILE A 4 -10.61 1.36 -15.29
CA ILE A 4 -10.06 0.26 -14.51
C ILE A 4 -9.44 -0.75 -15.48
N THR A 5 -8.14 -0.97 -15.38
CA THR A 5 -7.40 -1.90 -16.23
C THR A 5 -7.15 -3.25 -15.56
N GLU A 6 -7.16 -3.27 -14.23
CA GLU A 6 -6.99 -4.48 -13.42
C GLU A 6 -7.77 -4.37 -12.12
N LYS A 7 -8.32 -5.50 -11.64
CA LYS A 7 -8.99 -5.63 -10.35
C LYS A 7 -8.65 -6.98 -9.73
N VAL A 8 -8.14 -6.96 -8.51
CA VAL A 8 -7.74 -8.17 -7.79
C VAL A 8 -8.24 -8.10 -6.35
N ALA A 9 -8.97 -9.12 -5.91
CA ALA A 9 -9.26 -9.31 -4.50
C ALA A 9 -7.99 -9.84 -3.79
N LEU A 10 -7.39 -9.05 -2.92
CA LEU A 10 -6.20 -9.44 -2.16
C LEU A 10 -6.58 -10.35 -0.98
N ASN A 11 -7.72 -10.11 -0.39
CA ASN A 11 -8.37 -10.95 0.61
C ASN A 11 -9.90 -10.69 0.58
N PRO A 12 -10.74 -11.33 1.43
CA PRO A 12 -12.19 -11.15 1.37
C PRO A 12 -12.70 -9.72 1.54
N THR A 13 -11.91 -8.83 2.11
CA THR A 13 -12.30 -7.44 2.43
C THR A 13 -11.44 -6.37 1.77
N VAL A 14 -10.36 -6.74 1.09
CA VAL A 14 -9.41 -5.79 0.49
C VAL A 14 -9.27 -6.04 -1.00
N THR A 15 -9.45 -5.00 -1.77
CA THR A 15 -9.34 -5.01 -3.24
C THR A 15 -8.22 -4.08 -3.70
N LYS A 16 -7.45 -4.54 -4.69
CA LYS A 16 -6.56 -3.73 -5.50
C LYS A 16 -7.23 -3.41 -6.82
N MET A 17 -7.18 -2.16 -7.25
CA MET A 17 -7.53 -1.72 -8.59
C MET A 17 -6.38 -0.94 -9.23
N VAL A 18 -6.18 -1.17 -10.52
CA VAL A 18 -5.24 -0.41 -11.35
C VAL A 18 -6.06 0.48 -12.28
N ILE A 19 -5.79 1.77 -12.23
CA ILE A 19 -6.59 2.80 -12.92
C ILE A 19 -5.70 3.55 -13.91
N GLU A 20 -6.15 3.69 -15.15
CA GLU A 20 -5.50 4.48 -16.19
C GLU A 20 -5.64 5.97 -15.85
N ALA A 21 -4.52 6.59 -15.47
CA ALA A 21 -4.44 7.99 -15.05
C ALA A 21 -3.03 8.56 -15.34
N PRO A 22 -2.64 8.73 -16.62
CA PRO A 22 -1.25 9.01 -17.01
C PRO A 22 -0.71 10.32 -16.44
N LEU A 23 -1.52 11.35 -16.28
CA LEU A 23 -1.10 12.63 -15.72
C LEU A 23 -0.82 12.53 -14.20
N ILE A 24 -1.53 11.64 -13.52
CA ILE A 24 -1.32 11.37 -12.09
C ILE A 24 -0.11 10.46 -11.93
N ALA A 25 -0.04 9.36 -12.68
CA ALA A 25 1.08 8.41 -12.64
C ALA A 25 2.43 9.08 -12.87
N LYS A 26 2.50 10.04 -13.82
CA LYS A 26 3.72 10.81 -14.11
C LYS A 26 4.26 11.59 -12.91
N LYS A 27 3.37 12.08 -12.03
CA LYS A 27 3.71 12.98 -10.92
C LYS A 27 3.64 12.31 -9.55
N ALA A 28 3.00 11.15 -9.45
CA ALA A 28 2.82 10.45 -8.19
C ALA A 28 4.16 10.07 -7.52
N LYS A 29 4.17 10.20 -6.19
CA LYS A 29 5.27 9.82 -5.31
C LYS A 29 4.73 9.07 -4.10
N PRO A 30 5.54 8.21 -3.45
CA PRO A 30 5.14 7.51 -2.23
C PRO A 30 4.64 8.44 -1.13
N GLY A 31 3.61 8.02 -0.39
CA GLY A 31 3.00 8.80 0.68
C GLY A 31 1.91 9.78 0.22
N GLN A 32 1.73 9.98 -1.08
CA GLN A 32 0.64 10.78 -1.62
C GLN A 32 -0.67 9.98 -1.74
N PHE A 33 -1.76 10.68 -1.94
CA PHE A 33 -3.10 10.11 -2.09
C PHE A 33 -3.84 10.71 -3.29
N ILE A 34 -4.93 10.08 -3.65
CA ILE A 34 -5.90 10.57 -4.63
C ILE A 34 -7.27 10.70 -3.97
N ILE A 35 -8.14 11.48 -4.57
CA ILE A 35 -9.57 11.46 -4.27
C ILE A 35 -10.28 10.73 -5.40
N VAL A 36 -11.05 9.71 -5.06
CA VAL A 36 -11.87 8.94 -6.00
C VAL A 36 -13.35 9.10 -5.69
N ARG A 37 -14.16 9.10 -6.75
CA ARG A 37 -15.61 9.05 -6.70
C ARG A 37 -16.08 8.01 -7.73
N PRO A 38 -16.67 6.88 -7.31
CA PRO A 38 -17.07 5.80 -8.22
C PRO A 38 -18.13 6.23 -9.23
N PHE A 39 -19.23 6.82 -8.77
CA PHE A 39 -20.36 7.27 -9.57
C PHE A 39 -20.65 8.76 -9.30
N GLU A 40 -21.53 9.38 -10.12
CA GLU A 40 -21.87 10.81 -9.99
C GLU A 40 -22.44 11.18 -8.63
N ASP A 41 -23.27 10.29 -8.05
CA ASP A 41 -23.91 10.51 -6.76
C ASP A 41 -23.12 9.95 -5.57
N SER A 42 -21.97 9.30 -5.80
CA SER A 42 -21.11 8.77 -4.75
C SER A 42 -20.40 9.88 -3.98
N GLU A 43 -20.02 9.59 -2.74
CA GLU A 43 -19.13 10.45 -1.98
C GLU A 43 -17.69 10.40 -2.54
N ARG A 44 -16.95 11.49 -2.35
CA ARG A 44 -15.53 11.54 -2.63
C ARG A 44 -14.74 11.01 -1.45
N ILE A 45 -13.93 9.99 -1.68
CA ILE A 45 -13.08 9.39 -0.63
C ILE A 45 -11.60 9.52 -0.98
N PRO A 46 -10.74 9.83 0.02
CA PRO A 46 -9.30 9.80 -0.17
C PRO A 46 -8.78 8.37 -0.08
N LEU A 47 -7.93 7.98 -1.04
CA LEU A 47 -7.21 6.71 -1.02
C LEU A 47 -5.73 6.95 -1.30
N THR A 48 -4.86 6.27 -0.56
CA THR A 48 -3.42 6.38 -0.79
C THR A 48 -3.03 5.76 -2.13
N VAL A 49 -2.07 6.37 -2.81
CA VAL A 49 -1.43 5.81 -3.99
C VAL A 49 -0.59 4.61 -3.54
N ALA A 50 -1.06 3.40 -3.85
CA ALA A 50 -0.40 2.14 -3.49
C ALA A 50 0.70 1.73 -4.49
N GLY A 51 0.71 2.34 -5.65
CA GLY A 51 1.69 2.14 -6.71
C GLY A 51 1.37 2.99 -7.93
N TYR A 52 2.33 3.06 -8.83
CA TYR A 52 2.16 3.71 -10.13
C TYR A 52 3.14 3.15 -11.14
N ASP A 53 2.71 3.13 -12.41
CA ASP A 53 3.55 2.80 -13.55
C ASP A 53 3.53 3.99 -14.52
N ARG A 54 4.68 4.66 -14.67
CA ARG A 54 4.80 5.86 -15.51
C ARG A 54 4.76 5.54 -17.00
N GLU A 55 5.20 4.34 -17.39
CA GLU A 55 5.22 3.91 -18.80
C GLU A 55 3.82 3.52 -19.25
N LYS A 56 3.10 2.74 -18.44
CA LYS A 56 1.71 2.37 -18.69
C LYS A 56 0.72 3.49 -18.40
N GLY A 57 1.14 4.51 -17.63
CA GLY A 57 0.27 5.60 -17.21
C GLY A 57 -0.81 5.17 -16.23
N THR A 58 -0.51 4.24 -15.33
CA THR A 58 -1.46 3.67 -14.38
C THR A 58 -1.13 4.01 -12.93
N VAL A 59 -2.16 4.02 -12.10
CA VAL A 59 -2.08 4.23 -10.64
C VAL A 59 -2.80 3.08 -9.95
N ASP A 60 -2.14 2.48 -8.95
CA ASP A 60 -2.70 1.43 -8.12
C ASP A 60 -3.33 2.05 -6.88
N ILE A 61 -4.55 1.63 -6.58
CA ILE A 61 -5.23 1.87 -5.30
C ILE A 61 -5.55 0.54 -4.64
N ILE A 62 -5.38 0.50 -3.31
CA ILE A 62 -5.77 -0.65 -2.48
C ILE A 62 -6.68 -0.11 -1.39
N PHE A 63 -7.84 -0.72 -1.24
CA PHE A 63 -8.84 -0.25 -0.28
C PHE A 63 -9.55 -1.41 0.39
N GLN A 64 -9.97 -1.17 1.62
CA GLN A 64 -10.82 -2.09 2.37
C GLN A 64 -12.28 -1.73 2.14
N ILE A 65 -13.10 -2.75 1.96
CA ILE A 65 -14.56 -2.61 1.76
C ILE A 65 -15.20 -2.44 3.15
N VAL A 66 -15.44 -1.19 3.58
CA VAL A 66 -15.92 -0.86 4.93
C VAL A 66 -17.15 0.06 4.96
N GLY A 67 -17.56 0.61 3.82
CA GLY A 67 -18.68 1.55 3.75
C GLY A 67 -19.27 1.66 2.35
N GLY A 68 -20.33 2.43 2.20
CA GLY A 68 -21.09 2.57 0.95
C GLY A 68 -20.21 2.85 -0.27
N THR A 69 -19.43 3.91 -0.23
CA THR A 69 -18.56 4.30 -1.35
C THR A 69 -17.50 3.26 -1.70
N THR A 70 -16.92 2.56 -0.70
CA THR A 70 -15.99 1.47 -0.99
C THR A 70 -16.67 0.22 -1.54
N MET A 71 -17.94 -0.03 -1.19
CA MET A 71 -18.77 -1.08 -1.80
C MET A 71 -19.12 -0.72 -3.25
N GLU A 72 -19.51 0.52 -3.52
CA GLU A 72 -19.75 1.05 -4.86
C GLU A 72 -18.48 0.96 -5.73
N LEU A 73 -17.33 1.38 -5.20
CA LEU A 73 -16.05 1.26 -5.90
C LEU A 73 -15.74 -0.21 -6.21
N ASN A 74 -15.97 -1.11 -5.25
CA ASN A 74 -15.75 -2.54 -5.45
C ASN A 74 -16.76 -3.19 -6.41
N SER A 75 -17.91 -2.57 -6.71
CA SER A 75 -18.86 -3.07 -7.70
C SER A 75 -18.42 -2.82 -9.15
N LEU A 76 -17.47 -1.90 -9.36
CA LEU A 76 -16.94 -1.62 -10.69
C LEU A 76 -16.00 -2.74 -11.15
N GLU A 77 -16.06 -3.06 -12.44
CA GLU A 77 -15.29 -4.13 -13.06
C GLU A 77 -14.24 -3.59 -14.05
N VAL A 78 -13.29 -4.45 -14.42
CA VAL A 78 -12.28 -4.14 -15.45
C VAL A 78 -12.97 -3.68 -16.74
N GLY A 79 -12.49 -2.59 -17.30
CA GLY A 79 -13.07 -1.95 -18.48
C GLY A 79 -14.06 -0.84 -18.17
N GLN A 80 -14.64 -0.79 -16.98
CA GLN A 80 -15.44 0.33 -16.50
C GLN A 80 -14.55 1.48 -16.01
N SER A 81 -15.14 2.62 -15.71
CA SER A 81 -14.41 3.81 -15.28
C SER A 81 -14.99 4.37 -13.99
N VAL A 82 -14.14 4.90 -13.13
CA VAL A 82 -14.57 5.76 -12.02
C VAL A 82 -14.93 7.15 -12.55
N HIS A 83 -15.86 7.81 -11.87
CA HIS A 83 -16.37 9.14 -12.27
C HIS A 83 -15.30 10.21 -12.08
N ASP A 84 -14.74 10.33 -10.88
CA ASP A 84 -13.65 11.26 -10.58
C ASP A 84 -12.43 10.50 -10.04
N PHE A 85 -11.24 10.97 -10.45
CA PHE A 85 -9.96 10.47 -9.94
C PHE A 85 -8.98 11.65 -9.95
N VAL A 86 -8.75 12.26 -8.79
CA VAL A 86 -8.04 13.54 -8.65
C VAL A 86 -6.77 13.33 -7.83
N GLY A 87 -5.65 13.79 -8.36
CA GLY A 87 -4.35 13.68 -7.67
C GLY A 87 -3.17 14.02 -8.59
N PRO A 88 -1.93 13.71 -8.14
CA PRO A 88 -1.62 13.29 -6.77
C PRO A 88 -1.82 14.45 -5.79
N LEU A 89 -2.26 14.14 -4.57
CA LEU A 89 -2.50 15.09 -3.49
C LEU A 89 -1.61 14.78 -2.29
N GLY A 90 -1.47 15.74 -1.39
CA GLY A 90 -0.65 15.60 -0.20
C GLY A 90 0.85 15.73 -0.48
N ARG A 91 1.62 15.61 0.60
CA ARG A 91 3.08 15.69 0.56
C ARG A 91 3.68 14.29 0.41
N ALA A 92 4.64 14.13 -0.48
CA ALA A 92 5.42 12.90 -0.59
C ALA A 92 6.21 12.63 0.70
N THR A 93 6.39 11.37 1.04
CA THR A 93 7.27 10.96 2.13
C THR A 93 8.71 11.31 1.77
N GLU A 94 9.44 11.91 2.70
CA GLU A 94 10.86 12.22 2.53
C GLU A 94 11.66 10.92 2.73
N VAL A 95 12.30 10.45 1.67
CA VAL A 95 13.06 9.20 1.65
C VAL A 95 14.53 9.41 1.30
N GLU A 96 14.92 10.63 0.93
CA GLU A 96 16.28 10.94 0.47
C GLU A 96 17.31 10.89 1.62
N GLY A 97 18.49 10.36 1.33
CA GLY A 97 19.63 10.36 2.25
C GLY A 97 19.57 9.33 3.39
N LEU A 98 18.52 8.51 3.43
CA LEU A 98 18.40 7.43 4.40
C LEU A 98 19.25 6.23 3.97
N LYS A 99 19.94 5.60 4.93
CA LYS A 99 20.82 4.45 4.68
C LYS A 99 20.23 3.13 5.15
N LYS A 100 19.54 3.16 6.28
CA LYS A 100 18.89 2.01 6.89
C LYS A 100 17.58 2.43 7.53
N VAL A 101 16.51 1.72 7.23
CA VAL A 101 15.16 2.07 7.69
C VAL A 101 14.39 0.84 8.12
N CYS A 102 13.42 1.05 9.01
CA CYS A 102 12.39 0.08 9.31
C CYS A 102 11.04 0.62 8.83
N VAL A 103 10.38 -0.12 7.95
CA VAL A 103 9.04 0.21 7.43
C VAL A 103 8.03 -0.70 8.12
N VAL A 104 7.02 -0.12 8.76
CA VAL A 104 6.01 -0.87 9.51
C VAL A 104 4.64 -0.66 8.92
N GLY A 105 3.94 -1.76 8.63
CA GLY A 105 2.56 -1.74 8.10
C GLY A 105 1.65 -2.70 8.87
N GLY A 106 0.38 -2.32 9.03
CA GLY A 106 -0.64 -3.18 9.65
C GLY A 106 -1.90 -3.25 8.81
N GLY A 107 -2.40 -4.46 8.52
CA GLY A 107 -3.61 -4.67 7.72
C GLY A 107 -3.53 -3.93 6.38
N VAL A 108 -4.59 -3.17 6.03
CA VAL A 108 -4.62 -2.37 4.80
C VAL A 108 -3.56 -1.25 4.78
N GLY A 109 -3.01 -0.85 5.94
CA GLY A 109 -1.90 0.10 6.02
C GLY A 109 -0.61 -0.38 5.33
N CYS A 110 -0.48 -1.68 5.06
CA CYS A 110 0.59 -2.22 4.23
C CYS A 110 0.57 -1.63 2.80
N ALA A 111 -0.60 -1.27 2.28
CA ALA A 111 -0.73 -0.60 0.99
C ALA A 111 -0.11 0.81 0.96
N ILE A 112 -0.02 1.47 2.12
CA ILE A 112 0.63 2.78 2.28
C ILE A 112 2.14 2.59 2.44
N ALA A 113 2.55 1.59 3.20
CA ALA A 113 3.95 1.31 3.53
C ALA A 113 4.76 0.76 2.33
N LEU A 114 4.14 -0.06 1.50
CA LEU A 114 4.80 -0.73 0.37
C LEU A 114 5.47 0.23 -0.63
N PRO A 115 4.80 1.27 -1.18
CA PRO A 115 5.46 2.17 -2.13
C PRO A 115 6.64 2.94 -1.51
N ILE A 116 6.61 3.18 -0.20
CA ILE A 116 7.71 3.81 0.53
C ILE A 116 8.89 2.82 0.63
N ALA A 117 8.63 1.56 1.00
CA ALA A 117 9.65 0.52 1.06
C ALA A 117 10.33 0.29 -0.30
N ARG A 118 9.55 0.26 -1.39
CA ARG A 118 10.08 0.14 -2.76
C ARG A 118 11.00 1.29 -3.12
N GLU A 119 10.56 2.52 -2.93
CA GLU A 119 11.35 3.71 -3.24
C GLU A 119 12.68 3.74 -2.48
N LEU A 120 12.65 3.41 -1.18
CA LEU A 120 13.84 3.31 -0.34
C LEU A 120 14.80 2.22 -0.83
N HIS A 121 14.28 1.05 -1.16
CA HIS A 121 15.08 -0.07 -1.67
C HIS A 121 15.70 0.26 -3.04
N GLU A 122 14.96 0.88 -3.95
CA GLU A 122 15.45 1.34 -5.26
C GLU A 122 16.56 2.39 -5.13
N GLN A 123 16.55 3.21 -4.07
CA GLN A 123 17.62 4.15 -3.75
C GLN A 123 18.83 3.51 -3.06
N GLY A 124 18.84 2.19 -2.86
CA GLY A 124 19.92 1.45 -2.22
C GLY A 124 19.94 1.53 -0.70
N CYS A 125 18.84 1.94 -0.08
CA CYS A 125 18.68 1.91 1.37
C CYS A 125 18.48 0.46 1.84
N VAL A 126 19.05 0.09 3.00
CA VAL A 126 18.76 -1.17 3.66
C VAL A 126 17.36 -1.08 4.29
N VAL A 127 16.43 -1.89 3.81
CA VAL A 127 15.03 -1.84 4.21
C VAL A 127 14.68 -3.07 5.04
N HIS A 128 14.32 -2.87 6.30
CA HIS A 128 13.69 -3.87 7.14
C HIS A 128 12.18 -3.58 7.18
N SER A 129 11.36 -4.55 6.79
CA SER A 129 9.90 -4.40 6.83
C SER A 129 9.29 -5.27 7.92
N VAL A 130 8.34 -4.69 8.66
CA VAL A 130 7.50 -5.42 9.62
C VAL A 130 6.05 -5.22 9.21
N VAL A 131 5.38 -6.32 8.87
CA VAL A 131 3.97 -6.30 8.48
C VAL A 131 3.14 -7.14 9.43
N GLY A 132 1.98 -6.64 9.83
CA GLY A 132 1.12 -7.29 10.81
C GLY A 132 -0.32 -7.41 10.36
N PHE A 133 -0.92 -8.55 10.69
CA PHE A 133 -2.30 -8.88 10.37
C PHE A 133 -2.95 -9.60 11.54
N ARG A 134 -4.28 -9.67 11.57
CA ARG A 134 -4.98 -10.44 12.62
C ARG A 134 -4.76 -11.94 12.45
N SER A 135 -4.77 -12.42 11.20
CA SER A 135 -4.66 -13.84 10.85
C SER A 135 -4.10 -14.01 9.44
N LYS A 136 -3.71 -15.23 9.10
CA LYS A 136 -3.12 -15.59 7.80
C LYS A 136 -4.00 -15.24 6.59
N ASP A 137 -5.31 -15.43 6.70
CA ASP A 137 -6.28 -15.17 5.63
C ASP A 137 -6.47 -13.68 5.31
N LEU A 138 -5.97 -12.80 6.18
CA LEU A 138 -5.99 -11.36 5.97
C LEU A 138 -4.65 -10.80 5.45
N LEU A 139 -3.65 -11.64 5.23
CA LEU A 139 -2.37 -11.23 4.66
C LEU A 139 -2.56 -10.64 3.26
N ILE A 140 -1.84 -9.54 3.01
CA ILE A 140 -1.74 -8.91 1.70
C ILE A 140 -0.29 -8.49 1.41
N LEU A 141 0.12 -8.49 0.15
CA LEU A 141 1.36 -7.87 -0.34
C LEU A 141 2.66 -8.48 0.22
N GLU A 142 2.63 -9.72 0.70
CA GLU A 142 3.82 -10.36 1.29
C GLU A 142 4.96 -10.49 0.28
N ASP A 143 4.65 -10.96 -0.93
CA ASP A 143 5.66 -11.16 -1.96
C ASP A 143 6.25 -9.84 -2.47
N GLU A 144 5.41 -8.80 -2.53
CA GLU A 144 5.84 -7.45 -2.87
C GLU A 144 6.79 -6.87 -1.82
N PHE A 145 6.51 -7.07 -0.53
CA PHE A 145 7.43 -6.67 0.54
C PHE A 145 8.72 -7.48 0.52
N LYS A 146 8.66 -8.79 0.26
CA LYS A 146 9.87 -9.62 0.10
C LYS A 146 10.78 -9.10 -1.02
N ALA A 147 10.19 -8.64 -2.11
CA ALA A 147 10.94 -8.12 -3.25
C ALA A 147 11.64 -6.77 -3.01
N CYS A 148 11.24 -6.01 -2.00
CA CYS A 148 11.78 -4.68 -1.69
C CYS A 148 12.27 -4.53 -0.25
N SER A 149 12.59 -5.63 0.43
CA SER A 149 13.11 -5.62 1.80
C SER A 149 14.28 -6.57 1.93
N ASP A 150 15.33 -6.12 2.63
CA ASP A 150 16.47 -6.96 3.00
C ASP A 150 16.08 -7.95 4.12
N GLU A 151 15.14 -7.54 4.97
CA GLU A 151 14.53 -8.40 5.99
C GLU A 151 13.03 -8.12 6.04
N LEU A 152 12.21 -9.16 6.00
CA LEU A 152 10.76 -9.08 6.18
C LEU A 152 10.34 -9.90 7.40
N ARG A 153 9.65 -9.27 8.34
CA ARG A 153 8.99 -9.93 9.46
C ARG A 153 7.48 -9.84 9.29
N VAL A 154 6.82 -11.00 9.27
CA VAL A 154 5.36 -11.09 9.22
C VAL A 154 4.84 -11.50 10.59
N MET A 155 3.93 -10.69 11.12
CA MET A 155 3.30 -10.89 12.43
C MET A 155 1.82 -11.21 12.25
N THR A 156 1.30 -12.14 13.06
CA THR A 156 -0.15 -12.37 13.16
C THR A 156 -0.58 -12.41 14.62
N ASP A 157 -1.71 -11.75 14.94
CA ASP A 157 -2.20 -11.68 16.33
C ASP A 157 -2.52 -13.07 16.89
N ASP A 158 -3.10 -13.93 16.05
CA ASP A 158 -3.51 -15.29 16.42
C ASP A 158 -2.38 -16.33 16.30
N GLY A 159 -1.25 -15.99 15.65
CA GLY A 159 -0.14 -16.90 15.40
C GLY A 159 -0.38 -17.90 14.28
N SER A 160 -1.37 -17.66 13.42
CA SER A 160 -1.70 -18.57 12.31
C SER A 160 -0.67 -18.53 11.18
N TYR A 161 0.19 -17.49 11.14
CA TYR A 161 1.28 -17.35 10.19
C TYR A 161 2.39 -16.43 10.71
N GLY A 162 3.64 -16.68 10.30
CA GLY A 162 4.79 -15.88 10.73
C GLY A 162 5.01 -15.97 12.24
N THR A 163 5.31 -14.84 12.86
CA THR A 163 5.50 -14.74 14.31
C THR A 163 4.21 -14.26 14.98
N LYS A 164 3.83 -14.92 16.08
CA LYS A 164 2.67 -14.48 16.88
C LYS A 164 2.97 -13.19 17.62
N GLY A 165 2.12 -12.21 17.46
CA GLY A 165 2.20 -10.93 18.18
C GLY A 165 1.89 -9.73 17.30
N VAL A 166 2.08 -8.55 17.88
CA VAL A 166 1.84 -7.26 17.21
C VAL A 166 3.12 -6.69 16.61
N VAL A 167 3.00 -5.83 15.61
CA VAL A 167 4.15 -5.23 14.90
C VAL A 167 5.12 -4.47 15.79
N THR A 168 4.63 -3.87 16.88
CA THR A 168 5.46 -3.13 17.83
C THR A 168 6.47 -4.03 18.56
N ALA A 169 6.11 -5.28 18.86
CA ALA A 169 7.03 -6.22 19.48
C ALA A 169 8.23 -6.54 18.58
N ALA A 170 7.97 -6.77 17.28
CA ALA A 170 9.04 -6.97 16.31
C ALA A 170 9.88 -5.71 16.07
N LEU A 171 9.26 -4.52 16.15
CA LEU A 171 9.95 -3.24 16.04
C LEU A 171 10.91 -3.04 17.22
N ASP A 172 10.48 -3.33 18.45
CA ASP A 172 11.29 -3.22 19.66
C ASP A 172 12.54 -4.11 19.58
N GLU A 173 12.42 -5.34 19.07
CA GLU A 173 13.55 -6.24 18.83
C GLU A 173 14.53 -5.66 17.79
N LEU A 174 14.02 -5.12 16.68
CA LEU A 174 14.86 -4.52 15.64
C LEU A 174 15.61 -3.30 16.16
N VAL A 175 14.95 -2.42 16.92
CA VAL A 175 15.57 -1.24 17.53
C VAL A 175 16.64 -1.66 18.53
N ALA A 176 16.37 -2.66 19.36
CA ALA A 176 17.36 -3.18 20.30
C ALA A 176 18.61 -3.72 19.56
N CYS A 177 18.44 -4.51 18.48
CA CYS A 177 19.55 -4.98 17.66
C CYS A 177 20.35 -3.82 17.02
N LEU A 178 19.69 -2.75 16.58
CA LEU A 178 20.34 -1.60 15.97
C LEU A 178 21.19 -0.79 16.97
N LEU A 179 20.76 -0.71 18.22
CA LEU A 179 21.50 -0.02 19.28
C LEU A 179 22.79 -0.76 19.71
N TYR A 180 22.86 -2.07 19.48
CA TYR A 180 24.05 -2.89 19.79
C TYR A 180 25.08 -2.97 18.66
N THR A 181 24.75 -2.47 17.46
CA THR A 181 25.60 -2.56 16.25
C THR A 181 26.10 -1.20 15.75
N SER A 182 25.94 -0.15 16.53
CA SER A 182 26.44 1.22 16.23
C SER A 182 27.72 1.54 16.99
#